data_a013d987bd3dced37239b87134a941a8
#
_entry.id   a013d987bd3dced37239b87134a941a8
#
_cell.length_a   1.000
_cell.length_b   1.000
_cell.length_c   1.000
_cell.angle_alpha   90.00
_cell.angle_beta   90.00
_cell.angle_gamma   90.00
#
_symmetry.space_group_name_H-M   'P 1'
#
loop_
_entity.id
_entity.type
_entity.pdbx_description
1 polymer ?
#
loop_
_entity_poly.entity_id
_entity_poly.type
_entity_poly.pdbx_seq_one_letter_code
_entity_poly.pdbx_strand_id
1 'polypeptide(L)'
;MTTAYQLGPLLYEGKAKRVYATDQPDVVAVEYKDDATAFNALKKASLAGKGSLNCQISALLFEALERAGVATHYLGLAEAEPSGTWMLARAVRVIPVEVVIRNVAAGSLCKQL
;
A
#
# COMPACT_ATOMS: atom_id res chain seq x y z
N MET A 1 12.69 -12.21 1.95
CA MET A 1 12.50 -13.10 3.10
C MET A 1 11.11 -12.93 3.66
N THR A 2 10.48 -14.02 3.88
CA THR A 2 9.14 -14.01 4.44
C THR A 2 9.20 -14.54 5.86
N THR A 3 8.51 -13.85 6.75
CA THR A 3 8.35 -14.27 8.13
C THR A 3 6.88 -14.55 8.36
N ALA A 4 6.59 -15.66 9.00
CA ALA A 4 5.22 -15.97 9.35
C ALA A 4 4.78 -15.10 10.52
N TYR A 5 3.82 -14.23 10.29
CA TYR A 5 3.21 -13.39 11.32
C TYR A 5 1.77 -13.84 11.51
N GLN A 6 1.31 -13.78 12.75
CA GLN A 6 -0.10 -14.00 13.04
C GLN A 6 -0.88 -12.74 12.71
N LEU A 7 -1.89 -12.86 11.86
CA LEU A 7 -2.73 -11.74 11.49
C LEU A 7 -3.67 -11.39 12.64
N GLY A 8 -3.70 -10.13 12.99
CA GLY A 8 -4.58 -9.60 14.02
C GLY A 8 -5.78 -8.87 13.43
N PRO A 9 -6.40 -7.97 14.21
CA PRO A 9 -7.58 -7.26 13.75
C PRO A 9 -7.28 -6.26 12.65
N LEU A 10 -8.30 -5.95 11.86
CA LEU A 10 -8.24 -4.90 10.86
C LEU A 10 -8.12 -3.55 11.56
N LEU A 11 -7.11 -2.76 11.19
CA LEU A 11 -6.88 -1.44 11.74
C LEU A 11 -7.44 -0.34 10.86
N TYR A 12 -7.34 -0.52 9.54
CA TYR A 12 -7.75 0.50 8.57
C TYR A 12 -8.06 -0.16 7.24
N GLU A 13 -9.06 0.38 6.55
CA GLU A 13 -9.37 -0.02 5.19
C GLU A 13 -9.57 1.21 4.32
N GLY A 14 -8.78 1.31 3.25
CA GLY A 14 -8.91 2.34 2.23
C GLY A 14 -9.40 1.77 0.91
N LYS A 15 -9.30 2.57 -0.14
CA LYS A 15 -9.75 2.17 -1.48
C LYS A 15 -8.93 1.02 -2.05
N ALA A 16 -7.63 1.02 -1.79
CA ALA A 16 -6.70 0.08 -2.42
C ALA A 16 -6.13 -0.94 -1.44
N LYS A 17 -6.22 -0.71 -0.13
CA LYS A 17 -5.51 -1.50 0.86
C LYS A 17 -6.32 -1.71 2.11
N ARG A 18 -6.03 -2.84 2.79
CA ARG A 18 -6.45 -3.07 4.17
C ARG A 18 -5.20 -3.25 5.02
N VAL A 19 -5.18 -2.63 6.18
CA VAL A 19 -4.04 -2.71 7.11
C VAL A 19 -4.49 -3.46 8.35
N TYR A 20 -3.75 -4.50 8.69
CA TYR A 20 -4.04 -5.36 9.84
C TYR A 20 -2.91 -5.29 10.85
N ALA A 21 -3.25 -5.39 12.12
CA ALA A 21 -2.26 -5.64 13.15
C ALA A 21 -1.67 -7.05 12.98
N THR A 22 -0.49 -7.26 13.55
CA THR A 22 0.12 -8.58 13.62
C THR A 22 0.43 -8.91 15.08
N ASP A 23 1.00 -10.08 15.33
CA ASP A 23 1.48 -10.44 16.66
C ASP A 23 2.71 -9.65 17.10
N GLN A 24 3.30 -8.87 16.19
CA GLN A 24 4.39 -7.95 16.52
C GLN A 24 3.82 -6.53 16.61
N PRO A 25 3.98 -5.82 17.74
CA PRO A 25 3.30 -4.54 17.96
C PRO A 25 3.76 -3.41 17.02
N ASP A 26 4.94 -3.51 16.47
CA ASP A 26 5.50 -2.50 15.57
C ASP A 26 5.46 -2.91 14.09
N VAL A 27 4.75 -3.99 13.77
CA VAL A 27 4.64 -4.51 12.41
C VAL A 27 3.16 -4.61 12.03
N VAL A 28 2.82 -4.14 10.84
CA VAL A 28 1.49 -4.28 10.26
C VAL A 28 1.57 -5.09 8.98
N ALA A 29 0.47 -5.76 8.66
CA ALA A 29 0.31 -6.48 7.39
C ALA A 29 -0.62 -5.66 6.50
N VAL A 30 -0.20 -5.42 5.27
CA VAL A 30 -0.95 -4.63 4.31
C VAL A 30 -1.41 -5.54 3.19
N GLU A 31 -2.72 -5.67 3.05
CA GLU A 31 -3.33 -6.39 1.94
C GLU A 31 -3.68 -5.40 0.83
N TYR A 32 -3.24 -5.68 -0.38
CA TYR A 32 -3.57 -4.89 -1.55
C TYR A 32 -4.82 -5.46 -2.19
N LYS A 33 -5.83 -4.61 -2.34
CA LYS A 33 -7.15 -5.01 -2.85
C LYS A 33 -7.17 -4.99 -4.37
N ASP A 34 -8.03 -5.82 -4.94
CA ASP A 34 -8.28 -5.81 -6.38
C ASP A 34 -9.31 -4.74 -6.79
N ASP A 35 -9.82 -4.01 -5.83
CA ASP A 35 -10.83 -2.98 -6.08
C ASP A 35 -10.29 -1.88 -6.98
N ALA A 36 -11.11 -1.42 -7.90
CA ALA A 36 -10.85 -0.26 -8.73
C ALA A 36 -12.04 0.69 -8.64
N THR A 37 -11.78 1.98 -8.55
CA THR A 37 -12.82 3.01 -8.54
C THR A 37 -12.52 4.06 -9.59
N ALA A 38 -13.56 4.63 -10.18
CA ALA A 38 -13.46 5.69 -11.16
C ALA A 38 -14.61 6.67 -10.96
N PHE A 39 -14.44 7.89 -11.47
CA PHE A 39 -15.46 8.94 -11.42
C PHE A 39 -15.96 9.20 -9.99
N ASN A 40 -15.04 9.44 -9.06
CA ASN A 40 -15.34 9.71 -7.66
C ASN A 40 -16.14 8.57 -7.02
N ALA A 41 -15.75 7.34 -7.30
CA ALA A 41 -16.39 6.12 -6.78
C ALA A 41 -17.80 5.87 -7.35
N LEU A 42 -18.18 6.57 -8.43
CA LEU A 42 -19.42 6.26 -9.13
C LEU A 42 -19.34 4.92 -9.87
N LYS A 43 -18.13 4.50 -10.24
CA LYS A 43 -17.86 3.18 -10.80
C LYS A 43 -16.93 2.42 -9.88
N LYS A 44 -17.32 1.20 -9.54
CA LYS A 44 -16.48 0.27 -8.78
C LYS A 44 -16.42 -1.05 -9.53
N ALA A 45 -15.24 -1.63 -9.53
CA ALA A 45 -15.01 -2.93 -10.14
C ALA A 45 -13.95 -3.68 -9.35
N SER A 46 -13.88 -4.98 -9.54
CA SER A 46 -12.80 -5.81 -9.04
C SER A 46 -12.02 -6.29 -10.26
N LEU A 47 -10.72 -6.00 -10.27
CA LEU A 47 -9.83 -6.41 -11.36
C LEU A 47 -8.88 -7.47 -10.81
N ALA A 48 -9.05 -8.71 -11.25
CA ALA A 48 -8.23 -9.81 -10.79
C ALA A 48 -6.76 -9.53 -11.04
N GLY A 49 -5.94 -9.67 -10.00
CA GLY A 49 -4.51 -9.44 -10.08
C GLY A 49 -4.05 -8.00 -9.89
N LYS A 50 -4.99 -7.03 -9.80
CA LYS A 50 -4.61 -5.63 -9.59
C LYS A 50 -3.87 -5.44 -8.27
N GLY A 51 -4.38 -6.04 -7.19
CA GLY A 51 -3.74 -5.95 -5.89
C GLY A 51 -2.35 -6.55 -5.87
N SER A 52 -2.19 -7.72 -6.47
CA SER A 52 -0.89 -8.38 -6.57
C SER A 52 0.12 -7.54 -7.33
N LEU A 53 -0.29 -6.97 -8.48
CA LEU A 53 0.58 -6.10 -9.27
C LEU A 53 0.97 -4.85 -8.48
N ASN A 54 0.02 -4.18 -7.85
CA ASN A 54 0.30 -2.99 -7.06
C ASN A 54 1.25 -3.30 -5.90
N CYS A 55 1.05 -4.42 -5.24
CA CYS A 55 1.91 -4.84 -4.15
C CYS A 55 3.35 -5.06 -4.63
N GLN A 56 3.52 -5.78 -5.73
CA GLN A 56 4.84 -6.07 -6.28
C GLN A 56 5.54 -4.82 -6.79
N ILE A 57 4.82 -3.94 -7.47
CA ILE A 57 5.38 -2.66 -7.94
C ILE A 57 5.81 -1.82 -6.74
N SER A 58 4.98 -1.72 -5.72
CA SER A 58 5.33 -0.98 -4.50
C SER A 58 6.58 -1.55 -3.84
N ALA A 59 6.68 -2.87 -3.75
CA ALA A 59 7.85 -3.53 -3.18
C ALA A 59 9.12 -3.18 -3.96
N LEU A 60 9.06 -3.24 -5.29
CA LEU A 60 10.21 -2.89 -6.13
C LEU A 60 10.64 -1.44 -5.93
N LEU A 61 9.68 -0.52 -5.83
CA LEU A 61 9.97 0.90 -5.62
C LEU A 61 10.56 1.15 -4.23
N PHE A 62 10.00 0.52 -3.19
CA PHE A 62 10.56 0.65 -1.85
C PHE A 62 11.99 0.11 -1.79
N GLU A 63 12.25 -1.03 -2.41
CA GLU A 63 13.57 -1.61 -2.44
C GLU A 63 14.55 -0.72 -3.19
N ALA A 64 14.12 -0.11 -4.30
CA ALA A 64 14.95 0.85 -5.03
C ALA A 64 15.28 2.07 -4.19
N LEU A 65 14.30 2.61 -3.46
CA LEU A 65 14.52 3.74 -2.56
C LEU A 65 15.54 3.39 -1.47
N GLU A 66 15.40 2.22 -0.87
CA GLU A 66 16.31 1.80 0.21
C GLU A 66 17.72 1.56 -0.31
N ARG A 67 17.87 1.02 -1.50
CA ARG A 67 19.19 0.90 -2.14
C ARG A 67 19.83 2.26 -2.40
N ALA A 68 19.00 3.29 -2.63
CA ALA A 68 19.48 4.65 -2.82
C ALA A 68 19.72 5.40 -1.51
N GLY A 69 19.51 4.77 -0.36
CA GLY A 69 19.74 5.37 0.95
C GLY A 69 18.54 6.06 1.56
N VAL A 70 17.36 5.89 0.99
CA VAL A 70 16.12 6.48 1.52
C VAL A 70 15.44 5.46 2.42
N ALA A 71 15.21 5.82 3.69
CA ALA A 71 14.52 4.95 4.63
C ALA A 71 13.03 4.88 4.29
N THR A 72 12.45 3.69 4.35
CA THR A 72 11.02 3.47 4.14
C THR A 72 10.47 2.62 5.30
N HIS A 73 9.16 2.43 5.31
CA HIS A 73 8.50 1.56 6.29
C HIS A 73 8.37 0.12 5.78
N TYR A 74 8.85 -0.17 4.58
CA TYR A 74 8.75 -1.49 3.96
C TYR A 74 9.64 -2.51 4.68
N LEU A 75 9.09 -3.67 4.99
CA LEU A 75 9.85 -4.76 5.61
C LEU A 75 10.00 -5.97 4.71
N GLY A 76 9.11 -6.16 3.76
CA GLY A 76 9.17 -7.27 2.83
C GLY A 76 7.78 -7.70 2.39
N LEU A 77 7.74 -8.62 1.43
CA LEU A 77 6.49 -9.25 1.03
C LEU A 77 6.14 -10.36 2.01
N ALA A 78 4.86 -10.52 2.29
CA ALA A 78 4.38 -11.55 3.19
C ALA A 78 3.91 -12.76 2.39
N GLU A 79 4.12 -13.94 2.94
CA GLU A 79 3.53 -15.16 2.40
C GLU A 79 2.11 -15.30 2.90
N ALA A 80 1.18 -15.10 1.99
CA ALA A 80 -0.23 -15.27 2.25
C ALA A 80 -0.95 -15.50 0.92
N GLU A 81 -2.17 -15.99 0.99
CA GLU A 81 -2.96 -16.16 -0.22
C GLU A 81 -3.87 -14.94 -0.42
N PRO A 82 -3.96 -14.42 -1.64
CA PRO A 82 -3.16 -14.80 -2.81
C PRO A 82 -1.72 -14.29 -2.74
N SER A 83 -0.80 -15.06 -3.31
CA SER A 83 0.62 -14.74 -3.27
C SER A 83 0.90 -13.38 -3.92
N GLY A 84 1.77 -12.61 -3.29
CA GLY A 84 2.17 -11.30 -3.80
C GLY A 84 1.18 -10.18 -3.51
N THR A 85 0.11 -10.44 -2.77
CA THR A 85 -0.91 -9.43 -2.43
C THR A 85 -0.62 -8.74 -1.10
N TRP A 86 0.21 -9.34 -0.26
CA TRP A 86 0.47 -8.89 1.10
C TRP A 86 1.88 -8.32 1.25
N MET A 87 2.00 -7.27 2.03
CA MET A 87 3.27 -6.65 2.37
C MET A 87 3.35 -6.46 3.88
N LEU A 88 4.54 -6.68 4.45
CA LEU A 88 4.82 -6.32 5.83
C LEU A 88 5.45 -4.94 5.87
N ALA A 89 5.02 -4.14 6.82
CA ALA A 89 5.51 -2.79 6.99
C ALA A 89 5.61 -2.44 8.48
N ARG A 90 6.47 -1.47 8.79
CA ARG A 90 6.52 -0.93 10.15
C ARG A 90 5.26 -0.14 10.44
N ALA A 91 4.76 -0.30 11.67
CA ALA A 91 3.68 0.54 12.14
C ALA A 91 4.26 1.96 12.34
N VAL A 92 3.76 2.92 11.57
CA VAL A 92 4.26 4.29 11.59
C VAL A 92 3.11 5.24 11.85
N ARG A 93 3.45 6.41 12.35
CA ARG A 93 2.51 7.51 12.47
C ARG A 93 2.63 8.36 11.22
N VAL A 94 1.57 8.41 10.41
CA VAL A 94 1.58 9.15 9.16
C VAL A 94 1.38 10.63 9.43
N ILE A 95 2.24 11.46 8.85
CA ILE A 95 2.01 12.91 8.83
C ILE A 95 0.85 13.15 7.87
N PRO A 96 -0.24 13.81 8.30
CA PRO A 96 -1.45 13.91 7.49
C PRO A 96 -1.33 14.96 6.38
N VAL A 97 -0.34 14.78 5.52
CA VAL A 97 -0.06 15.65 4.39
C VAL A 97 0.24 14.78 3.19
N GLU A 98 -0.41 15.05 2.08
CA GLU A 98 -0.13 14.40 0.82
C GLU A 98 0.85 15.27 0.03
N VAL A 99 1.99 14.69 -0.34
CA VAL A 99 2.98 15.37 -1.18
C VAL A 99 2.75 14.91 -2.62
N VAL A 100 2.38 15.85 -3.49
CA VAL A 100 2.09 15.56 -4.88
C VAL A 100 3.06 16.33 -5.76
N ILE A 101 3.82 15.60 -6.58
CA ILE A 101 4.74 16.17 -7.57
C ILE A 101 4.14 15.93 -8.94
N ARG A 102 4.01 16.98 -9.74
CA ARG A 102 3.44 16.87 -11.08
C ARG A 102 4.34 17.60 -12.07
N ASN A 103 4.52 17.00 -13.22
CA ASN A 103 5.21 17.64 -14.33
C ASN A 103 4.30 18.64 -15.06
N VAL A 104 2.99 18.39 -15.01
CA VAL A 104 1.98 19.21 -15.67
C VAL A 104 0.84 19.42 -14.67
N ALA A 105 0.29 20.63 -14.64
CA ALA A 105 -0.88 20.92 -13.82
C ALA A 105 -2.05 20.07 -14.29
N ALA A 106 -2.64 19.30 -13.38
CA ALA A 106 -3.73 18.38 -13.67
C ALA A 106 -4.52 18.11 -12.40
N GLY A 107 -5.72 17.55 -12.55
CA GLY A 107 -6.57 17.18 -11.43
C GLY A 107 -6.87 18.34 -10.51
N SER A 108 -6.73 18.13 -9.20
CA SER A 108 -7.06 19.14 -8.19
C SER A 108 -6.19 20.40 -8.29
N LEU A 109 -4.95 20.27 -8.79
CA LEU A 109 -4.08 21.44 -8.97
C LEU A 109 -4.70 22.42 -9.97
N CYS A 110 -5.28 21.94 -11.05
CA CYS A 110 -5.93 22.77 -12.04
C CYS A 110 -7.09 23.58 -11.46
N LYS A 111 -7.77 23.03 -10.45
CA LYS A 111 -8.90 23.70 -9.80
C LYS A 111 -8.46 24.83 -8.87
N GLN A 112 -7.20 24.83 -8.47
CA GLN A 112 -6.65 25.85 -7.56
C GLN A 112 -5.97 26.99 -8.31
N LEU A 113 -5.74 26.84 -9.59
CA LEU A 113 -5.12 27.87 -10.42
C LEU A 113 -6.17 28.89 -11.00
#